data_9e67e38494eaf1402f44bc89949bc1ef
#
_entry.id   9e67e38494eaf1402f44bc89949bc1ef
#
_cell.length_a   1.000
_cell.length_b   1.000
_cell.length_c   1.000
_cell.angle_alpha   90.00
_cell.angle_beta   90.00
_cell.angle_gamma   90.00
#
_symmetry.space_group_name_H-M   'P 1'
#
loop_
_entity.id
_entity.type
_entity.pdbx_description
1 polymer ?
#
loop_
_entity_poly.entity_id
_entity_poly.type
_entity_poly.pdbx_seq_one_letter_code
_entity_poly.pdbx_strand_id
1 'polypeptide(L)'
;MFVIKEVKDEDQKMAVVAEILRDLPEWFGIPESTQAYIEGAKDLQVWAAYQEGDLLGFVSLSYSSEDCAEIDCLGVKKLFQGQGIGRELITTIEREAVKQVDYLQVKTVAEGSNKDYDRTNVFYRSVGFKKLEIFPSLWDPQNPCQIL
;
A
#
# COMPACT_ATOMS: atom_id res chain seq x y z
N MET A 1 18.40 6.08 -10.25
CA MET A 1 17.05 6.41 -10.75
C MET A 1 16.22 5.14 -10.86
N PHE A 2 14.98 5.19 -10.45
CA PHE A 2 14.10 4.01 -10.48
C PHE A 2 12.96 4.19 -11.50
N VAL A 3 12.37 3.08 -11.93
CA VAL A 3 11.22 3.09 -12.83
C VAL A 3 10.06 2.32 -12.19
N ILE A 4 8.83 2.71 -12.51
CA ILE A 4 7.62 2.05 -12.04
C ILE A 4 6.96 1.37 -13.22
N LYS A 5 6.62 0.09 -13.04
CA LYS A 5 5.97 -0.72 -14.08
C LYS A 5 4.76 -1.43 -13.49
N GLU A 6 3.71 -1.55 -14.29
CA GLU A 6 2.60 -2.41 -13.91
C GLU A 6 3.02 -3.87 -14.05
N VAL A 7 2.72 -4.66 -13.03
CA VAL A 7 3.00 -6.10 -13.02
C VAL A 7 1.71 -6.81 -13.37
N LYS A 8 1.69 -7.54 -14.49
CA LYS A 8 0.47 -8.15 -15.01
C LYS A 8 0.37 -9.65 -14.81
N ASP A 9 1.49 -10.34 -14.68
CA ASP A 9 1.52 -11.77 -14.43
C ASP A 9 1.14 -12.09 -12.98
N GLU A 10 0.21 -13.03 -12.77
CA GLU A 10 -0.30 -13.35 -11.44
C GLU A 10 0.81 -13.83 -10.48
N ASP A 11 1.70 -14.72 -10.98
CA ASP A 11 2.79 -15.23 -10.15
C ASP A 11 3.80 -14.13 -9.80
N GLN A 12 4.08 -13.24 -10.74
CA GLN A 12 4.96 -12.10 -10.48
C GLN A 12 4.35 -11.14 -9.47
N LYS A 13 3.05 -10.89 -9.54
CA LYS A 13 2.36 -10.06 -8.55
C LYS A 13 2.56 -10.61 -7.14
N MET A 14 2.34 -11.90 -6.97
CA MET A 14 2.51 -12.54 -5.66
C MET A 14 3.97 -12.51 -5.21
N ALA A 15 4.91 -12.75 -6.11
CA ALA A 15 6.34 -12.72 -5.79
C ALA A 15 6.80 -11.32 -5.36
N VAL A 16 6.34 -10.27 -6.04
CA VAL A 16 6.64 -8.87 -5.70
C VAL A 16 6.15 -8.55 -4.29
N VAL A 17 4.89 -8.85 -4.01
CA VAL A 17 4.30 -8.59 -2.69
C VAL A 17 5.05 -9.36 -1.60
N ALA A 18 5.32 -10.64 -1.84
CA ALA A 18 6.03 -11.48 -0.86
C ALA A 18 7.42 -10.91 -0.54
N GLU A 19 8.18 -10.52 -1.55
CA GLU A 19 9.54 -10.01 -1.35
C GLU A 19 9.53 -8.73 -0.50
N ILE A 20 8.63 -7.80 -0.81
CA ILE A 20 8.56 -6.53 -0.09
C ILE A 20 8.06 -6.72 1.35
N LEU A 21 6.98 -7.50 1.55
CA LEU A 21 6.43 -7.67 2.89
C LEU A 21 7.38 -8.39 3.84
N ARG A 22 8.22 -9.29 3.33
CA ARG A 22 9.25 -9.96 4.14
C ARG A 22 10.29 -8.99 4.67
N ASP A 23 10.51 -7.87 3.98
CA ASP A 23 11.44 -6.82 4.43
C ASP A 23 10.82 -5.90 5.48
N LEU A 24 9.52 -5.99 5.71
CA LEU A 24 8.76 -5.05 6.53
C LEU A 24 7.98 -5.75 7.68
N PRO A 25 8.64 -6.58 8.51
CA PRO A 25 7.93 -7.29 9.57
C PRO A 25 7.31 -6.38 10.63
N GLU A 26 7.81 -5.15 10.77
CA GLU A 26 7.28 -4.17 11.72
C GLU A 26 5.84 -3.77 11.39
N TRP A 27 5.48 -3.78 10.09
CA TRP A 27 4.13 -3.43 9.62
C TRP A 27 3.30 -4.68 9.29
N PHE A 28 3.96 -5.76 8.88
CA PHE A 28 3.32 -6.97 8.37
C PHE A 28 3.77 -8.20 9.16
N GLY A 29 3.63 -8.11 10.50
CA GLY A 29 4.10 -9.15 11.41
C GLY A 29 3.12 -10.28 11.68
N ILE A 30 1.89 -10.21 11.17
CA ILE A 30 0.87 -11.25 11.35
C ILE A 30 0.92 -12.16 10.10
N PRO A 31 1.39 -13.42 10.24
CA PRO A 31 1.60 -14.28 9.07
C PRO A 31 0.35 -14.51 8.22
N GLU A 32 -0.80 -14.69 8.85
CA GLU A 32 -2.06 -14.92 8.12
C GLU A 32 -2.44 -13.71 7.28
N SER A 33 -2.27 -12.49 7.83
CA SER A 33 -2.58 -11.25 7.11
C SER A 33 -1.61 -11.05 5.95
N THR A 34 -0.32 -11.30 6.17
CA THR A 34 0.71 -11.20 5.14
C THR A 34 0.41 -12.17 4.01
N GLN A 35 0.06 -13.42 4.33
CA GLN A 35 -0.27 -14.43 3.32
C GLN A 35 -1.52 -14.03 2.53
N ALA A 36 -2.50 -13.43 3.18
CA ALA A 36 -3.71 -12.93 2.51
C ALA A 36 -3.39 -11.84 1.49
N TYR A 37 -2.48 -10.91 1.82
CA TYR A 37 -2.04 -9.88 0.88
C TYR A 37 -1.32 -10.49 -0.33
N ILE A 38 -0.46 -11.47 -0.10
CA ILE A 38 0.30 -12.15 -1.17
C ILE A 38 -0.67 -12.85 -2.12
N GLU A 39 -1.56 -13.68 -1.58
CA GLU A 39 -2.51 -14.45 -2.40
C GLU A 39 -3.53 -13.55 -3.09
N GLY A 40 -3.99 -12.51 -2.41
CA GLY A 40 -4.97 -11.57 -2.96
C GLY A 40 -4.41 -10.73 -4.10
N ALA A 41 -3.10 -10.52 -4.14
CA ALA A 41 -2.47 -9.66 -5.14
C ALA A 41 -2.70 -10.15 -6.57
N LYS A 42 -2.85 -11.45 -6.78
CA LYS A 42 -3.07 -12.01 -8.12
C LYS A 42 -4.30 -11.44 -8.82
N ASP A 43 -5.31 -11.03 -8.04
CA ASP A 43 -6.58 -10.51 -8.55
C ASP A 43 -6.62 -8.97 -8.58
N LEU A 44 -5.56 -8.31 -8.16
CA LEU A 44 -5.49 -6.86 -8.06
C LEU A 44 -4.56 -6.27 -9.14
N GLN A 45 -4.66 -4.96 -9.33
CA GLN A 45 -3.66 -4.26 -10.10
C GLN A 45 -2.46 -3.99 -9.19
N VAL A 46 -1.26 -4.24 -9.71
CA VAL A 46 -0.01 -4.08 -8.95
C VAL A 46 0.99 -3.30 -9.79
N TRP A 47 1.59 -2.30 -9.19
CA TRP A 47 2.71 -1.56 -9.77
C TRP A 47 3.93 -1.74 -8.87
N ALA A 48 5.09 -1.90 -9.48
CA ALA A 48 6.34 -2.13 -8.77
C ALA A 48 7.41 -1.15 -9.22
N ALA A 49 8.26 -0.74 -8.28
CA ALA A 49 9.40 0.14 -8.54
C ALA A 49 10.66 -0.70 -8.62
N TYR A 50 11.45 -0.46 -9.66
CA TYR A 50 12.71 -1.19 -9.91
C TYR A 50 13.85 -0.21 -10.17
N GLN A 51 15.03 -0.58 -9.74
CA GLN A 51 16.26 0.11 -10.09
C GLN A 51 17.33 -0.92 -10.44
N GLU A 52 17.81 -0.88 -11.68
CA GLU A 52 18.84 -1.81 -12.17
C GLU A 52 18.46 -3.28 -11.93
N GLY A 53 17.19 -3.59 -12.12
CA GLY A 53 16.66 -4.94 -11.93
C GLY A 53 16.26 -5.29 -10.50
N ASP A 54 16.62 -4.47 -9.53
CA ASP A 54 16.27 -4.71 -8.12
C ASP A 54 14.87 -4.16 -7.83
N LEU A 55 14.07 -4.96 -7.12
CA LEU A 55 12.75 -4.55 -6.67
C LEU A 55 12.88 -3.68 -5.42
N LEU A 56 12.29 -2.49 -5.46
CA LEU A 56 12.39 -1.52 -4.37
C LEU A 56 11.11 -1.38 -3.56
N GLY A 57 9.96 -1.53 -4.20
CA GLY A 57 8.68 -1.35 -3.55
C GLY A 57 7.54 -1.68 -4.50
N PHE A 58 6.32 -1.64 -3.97
CA PHE A 58 5.10 -1.89 -4.76
C PHE A 58 3.90 -1.16 -4.16
N VAL A 59 2.84 -1.07 -4.96
CA VAL A 59 1.51 -0.68 -4.51
C VAL A 59 0.49 -1.56 -5.22
N SER A 60 -0.54 -1.99 -4.49
CA SER A 60 -1.67 -2.73 -5.07
C SER A 60 -2.94 -1.93 -4.88
N LEU A 61 -3.84 -2.03 -5.87
CA LEU A 61 -5.07 -1.27 -5.94
C LEU A 61 -6.26 -2.21 -6.06
N SER A 62 -7.25 -2.02 -5.19
CA SER A 62 -8.52 -2.70 -5.26
C SER A 62 -9.63 -1.66 -5.45
N TYR A 63 -10.86 -2.13 -5.62
CA TYR A 63 -12.02 -1.25 -5.78
C TYR A 63 -13.04 -1.58 -4.71
N SER A 64 -13.29 -0.63 -3.81
CA SER A 64 -14.27 -0.82 -2.74
C SER A 64 -15.69 -0.63 -3.23
N SER A 65 -15.86 0.10 -4.34
CA SER A 65 -17.14 0.29 -5.03
C SER A 65 -16.86 0.70 -6.47
N GLU A 66 -17.90 0.93 -7.25
CA GLU A 66 -17.76 1.43 -8.62
C GLU A 66 -17.20 2.86 -8.67
N ASP A 67 -17.30 3.61 -7.58
CA ASP A 67 -16.87 5.00 -7.51
C ASP A 67 -15.57 5.20 -6.73
N CYS A 68 -15.07 4.17 -6.06
CA CYS A 68 -13.94 4.31 -5.13
C CYS A 68 -12.92 3.19 -5.31
N ALA A 69 -11.67 3.58 -5.51
CA ALA A 69 -10.53 2.67 -5.45
C ALA A 69 -9.90 2.72 -4.07
N GLU A 70 -9.22 1.65 -3.70
CA GLU A 70 -8.56 1.55 -2.40
C GLU A 70 -7.13 1.05 -2.59
N ILE A 71 -6.19 1.68 -1.90
CA ILE A 71 -4.84 1.13 -1.79
C ILE A 71 -4.94 -0.10 -0.88
N ASP A 72 -4.79 -1.28 -1.48
CA ASP A 72 -4.84 -2.53 -0.73
C ASP A 72 -3.59 -2.69 0.13
N CYS A 73 -2.44 -2.46 -0.48
CA CYS A 73 -1.16 -2.59 0.20
C CYS A 73 -0.12 -1.71 -0.48
N LEU A 74 0.78 -1.15 0.30
CA LEU A 74 1.91 -0.35 -0.18
C LEU A 74 3.12 -0.68 0.68
N GLY A 75 4.25 -0.92 0.05
CA GLY A 75 5.48 -1.16 0.78
C GLY A 75 6.70 -0.72 -0.01
N VAL A 76 7.70 -0.20 0.69
CA VAL A 76 9.01 0.13 0.15
C VAL A 76 10.05 -0.49 1.07
N LYS A 77 11.03 -1.20 0.50
CA LYS A 77 12.10 -1.82 1.29
C LYS A 77 12.77 -0.78 2.17
N LYS A 78 13.13 -1.17 3.40
CA LYS A 78 13.69 -0.25 4.41
C LYS A 78 14.87 0.55 3.89
N LEU A 79 15.77 -0.09 3.14
CA LEU A 79 16.98 0.57 2.61
C LEU A 79 16.67 1.67 1.60
N PHE A 80 15.47 1.65 1.03
CA PHE A 80 15.09 2.59 -0.04
C PHE A 80 14.02 3.58 0.37
N GLN A 81 13.60 3.56 1.62
CA GLN A 81 12.63 4.53 2.15
C GLN A 81 13.25 5.92 2.20
N GLY A 82 12.41 6.95 2.07
CA GLY A 82 12.87 8.34 2.10
C GLY A 82 13.47 8.85 0.79
N GLN A 83 13.35 8.10 -0.31
CA GLN A 83 13.90 8.46 -1.62
C GLN A 83 12.83 8.83 -2.65
N GLY A 84 11.58 8.98 -2.24
CA GLY A 84 10.49 9.37 -3.13
C GLY A 84 9.81 8.21 -3.86
N ILE A 85 10.17 6.96 -3.57
CA ILE A 85 9.57 5.79 -4.24
C ILE A 85 8.11 5.66 -3.91
N GLY A 86 7.75 5.75 -2.62
CA GLY A 86 6.35 5.69 -2.20
C GLY A 86 5.50 6.78 -2.85
N ARG A 87 6.03 8.00 -2.91
CA ARG A 87 5.35 9.13 -3.55
C ARG A 87 5.09 8.86 -5.03
N GLU A 88 6.07 8.33 -5.74
CA GLU A 88 5.91 8.02 -7.17
C GLU A 88 4.92 6.88 -7.41
N LEU A 89 4.89 5.88 -6.51
CA LEU A 89 3.90 4.81 -6.58
C LEU A 89 2.48 5.39 -6.42
N ILE A 90 2.29 6.27 -5.43
CA ILE A 90 1.00 6.93 -5.22
C ILE A 90 0.62 7.79 -6.44
N THR A 91 1.54 8.57 -6.97
CA THR A 91 1.29 9.39 -8.17
C THR A 91 0.83 8.51 -9.34
N THR A 92 1.46 7.35 -9.50
CA THR A 92 1.11 6.41 -10.55
C THR A 92 -0.32 5.91 -10.41
N ILE A 93 -0.73 5.46 -9.21
CA ILE A 93 -2.08 4.94 -9.02
C ILE A 93 -3.15 6.03 -9.05
N GLU A 94 -2.82 7.25 -8.60
CA GLU A 94 -3.75 8.38 -8.72
C GLU A 94 -4.07 8.64 -10.19
N ARG A 95 -3.04 8.66 -11.02
CA ARG A 95 -3.20 8.87 -12.48
C ARG A 95 -4.04 7.76 -13.11
N GLU A 96 -3.84 6.51 -12.70
CA GLU A 96 -4.60 5.38 -13.23
C GLU A 96 -6.02 5.34 -12.67
N ALA A 97 -6.20 5.58 -11.37
CA ALA A 97 -7.50 5.52 -10.71
C ALA A 97 -8.46 6.61 -11.22
N VAL A 98 -7.97 7.81 -11.49
CA VAL A 98 -8.81 8.94 -11.94
C VAL A 98 -9.55 8.65 -13.25
N LYS A 99 -9.08 7.69 -14.02
CA LYS A 99 -9.74 7.28 -15.28
C LYS A 99 -11.03 6.51 -15.05
N GLN A 100 -11.23 5.95 -13.86
CA GLN A 100 -12.31 5.00 -13.57
C GLN A 100 -13.16 5.36 -12.36
N VAL A 101 -12.61 6.07 -11.37
CA VAL A 101 -13.29 6.35 -10.10
C VAL A 101 -13.09 7.79 -9.67
N ASP A 102 -13.96 8.25 -8.77
CA ASP A 102 -13.90 9.62 -8.22
C ASP A 102 -13.12 9.68 -6.91
N TYR A 103 -12.99 8.58 -6.19
CA TYR A 103 -12.37 8.54 -4.87
C TYR A 103 -11.25 7.51 -4.80
N LEU A 104 -10.20 7.86 -4.08
CA LEU A 104 -9.13 6.94 -3.72
C LEU A 104 -8.97 6.98 -2.21
N GLN A 105 -9.08 5.81 -1.56
CA GLN A 105 -8.96 5.72 -0.11
C GLN A 105 -7.86 4.74 0.28
N VAL A 106 -7.42 4.86 1.53
CA VAL A 106 -6.52 3.90 2.17
C VAL A 106 -6.95 3.71 3.61
N LYS A 107 -6.85 2.47 4.09
CA LYS A 107 -7.09 2.12 5.49
C LYS A 107 -5.76 1.92 6.18
N THR A 108 -5.56 2.58 7.31
CA THR A 108 -4.35 2.46 8.12
C THR A 108 -4.72 2.28 9.59
N VAL A 109 -3.75 1.87 10.40
CA VAL A 109 -3.94 1.91 11.86
C VAL A 109 -3.95 3.38 12.30
N ALA A 110 -4.93 3.74 13.13
CA ALA A 110 -5.10 5.12 13.58
C ALA A 110 -3.87 5.64 14.33
N GLU A 111 -3.65 6.94 14.23
CA GLU A 111 -2.52 7.60 14.89
C GLU A 111 -2.55 7.40 16.41
N GLY A 112 -1.36 7.34 17.01
CA GLY A 112 -1.19 7.21 18.45
C GLY A 112 -1.11 5.78 18.94
N SER A 113 -1.40 4.79 18.09
CA SER A 113 -1.42 3.38 18.48
C SER A 113 -0.08 2.67 18.27
N ASN A 114 0.72 3.10 17.30
CA ASN A 114 1.95 2.42 16.89
C ASN A 114 2.85 3.40 16.15
N LYS A 115 4.13 3.47 16.56
CA LYS A 115 5.09 4.41 15.95
C LYS A 115 5.29 4.21 14.46
N ASP A 116 5.31 2.97 14.01
CA ASP A 116 5.53 2.67 12.60
C ASP A 116 4.35 3.13 11.76
N TYR A 117 3.12 2.93 12.26
CA TYR A 117 1.92 3.41 11.57
C TYR A 117 1.75 4.93 11.70
N ASP A 118 2.29 5.55 12.75
CA ASP A 118 2.30 7.00 12.85
C ASP A 118 3.12 7.61 11.71
N ARG A 119 4.27 7.02 11.39
CA ARG A 119 5.07 7.43 10.23
C ARG A 119 4.35 7.18 8.91
N THR A 120 3.63 6.07 8.81
CA THR A 120 2.80 5.76 7.64
C THR A 120 1.72 6.82 7.44
N ASN A 121 1.05 7.23 8.51
CA ASN A 121 0.03 8.29 8.44
C ASN A 121 0.63 9.62 8.00
N VAL A 122 1.81 9.97 8.51
CA VAL A 122 2.53 11.18 8.07
C VAL A 122 2.82 11.11 6.58
N PHE A 123 3.27 9.94 6.08
CA PHE A 123 3.52 9.74 4.66
C PHE A 123 2.26 9.98 3.83
N TYR A 124 1.14 9.34 4.18
CA TYR A 124 -0.10 9.50 3.41
C TYR A 124 -0.57 10.94 3.39
N ARG A 125 -0.50 11.65 4.53
CA ARG A 125 -0.85 13.07 4.55
C ARG A 125 0.07 13.90 3.68
N SER A 126 1.36 13.58 3.66
CA SER A 126 2.35 14.31 2.84
C SER A 126 2.08 14.18 1.34
N VAL A 127 1.41 13.12 0.90
CA VAL A 127 1.05 12.92 -0.51
C VAL A 127 -0.40 13.29 -0.82
N GLY A 128 -1.10 13.94 0.12
CA GLY A 128 -2.40 14.55 -0.13
C GLY A 128 -3.61 13.87 0.49
N PHE A 129 -3.42 12.76 1.19
CA PHE A 129 -4.55 12.09 1.86
C PHE A 129 -4.98 12.87 3.09
N LYS A 130 -6.28 12.86 3.36
CA LYS A 130 -6.89 13.53 4.52
C LYS A 130 -7.70 12.53 5.31
N LYS A 131 -7.76 12.73 6.63
CA LYS A 131 -8.53 11.87 7.51
C LYS A 131 -10.01 11.94 7.15
N LEU A 132 -10.62 10.79 6.92
CA LEU A 132 -12.05 10.70 6.72
C LEU A 132 -12.74 10.26 8.01
N GLU A 133 -12.40 9.10 8.56
CA GLU A 133 -13.08 8.56 9.73
C GLU A 133 -12.24 7.47 10.40
N ILE A 134 -12.45 7.29 11.72
CA ILE A 134 -11.82 6.21 12.49
C ILE A 134 -12.92 5.22 12.87
N PHE A 135 -12.66 3.94 12.60
CA PHE A 135 -13.52 2.82 12.98
C PHE A 135 -12.79 2.00 14.05
N PRO A 136 -13.10 2.20 15.34
CA PRO A 136 -12.30 1.64 16.43
C PRO A 136 -12.20 0.13 16.45
N SER A 137 -13.17 -0.58 15.92
CA SER A 137 -13.21 -2.04 15.97
C SER A 137 -13.49 -2.70 14.61
N LEU A 138 -13.19 -2.01 13.49
CA LEU A 138 -13.35 -2.61 12.16
C LEU A 138 -12.45 -3.84 12.01
N TRP A 139 -11.19 -3.73 12.41
CA TRP A 139 -10.25 -4.85 12.43
C TRP A 139 -10.28 -5.56 13.79
N ASP A 140 -9.80 -4.88 14.82
CA ASP A 140 -9.84 -5.33 16.21
C ASP A 140 -9.60 -4.14 17.14
N PRO A 141 -9.96 -4.24 18.44
CA PRO A 141 -9.83 -3.11 19.39
C PRO A 141 -8.41 -2.60 19.61
N GLN A 142 -7.39 -3.44 19.33
CA GLN A 142 -5.99 -3.06 19.51
C GLN A 142 -5.43 -2.30 18.31
N ASN A 143 -6.09 -2.44 17.16
CA ASN A 143 -5.69 -1.79 15.91
C ASN A 143 -6.87 -1.01 15.33
N PRO A 144 -7.18 0.18 15.88
CA PRO A 144 -8.26 1.01 15.32
C PRO A 144 -7.97 1.35 13.86
N CYS A 145 -8.98 1.22 13.00
CA CYS A 145 -8.85 1.50 11.57
C CYS A 145 -9.17 2.96 11.28
N GLN A 146 -8.28 3.62 10.57
CA GLN A 146 -8.48 4.98 10.08
C GLN A 146 -8.58 4.95 8.56
N ILE A 147 -9.59 5.61 8.01
CA ILE A 147 -9.75 5.76 6.57
C ILE A 147 -9.28 7.17 6.18
N LEU A 148 -8.39 7.22 5.21
CA LEU A 148 -7.88 8.45 4.63
C LEU A 148 -8.30 8.59 3.18
#